data_8add4caa64136318c59be8f2ccda2fc9
#
_entry.id   8add4caa64136318c59be8f2ccda2fc9
#
_cell.length_a   1.000
_cell.length_b   1.000
_cell.length_c   1.000
_cell.angle_alpha   90.00
_cell.angle_beta   90.00
_cell.angle_gamma   90.00
#
_symmetry.space_group_name_H-M   'P 1'
#
loop_
_entity.id
_entity.type
_entity.pdbx_description
1 polymer ?
#
loop_
_entity_poly.entity_id
_entity_poly.type
_entity_poly.pdbx_seq_one_letter_code
_entity_poly.pdbx_strand_id
1 'polypeptide(L)'
;MEGGSDHLTAVGLCWSTTVIMKIDLAGPRRRGLAMGLNEASGYLAVAAAALGSGYVASSLGLRHSLFWIGEIIALSGLFLSAVFVRETLHHVHAEVGKQLTSQRTPERSFAQILLLTSWKDRALFSVSQAGLVNNLNDGMAWGLLPLYFASQGLTLERISLLAGLYPAVWGGAQLVTGALSDRTGRKWMIAFGMFVQAAGILLMIKSRAFSGWSIAAVLLGLGTAMVYPTLIAAVADVAHPTWRASAVGVYRLWRDGGYAIGALLAGVLADQLGISWAIGVVGVLTFLSGLVVAVVMYEPTHQRSTEQVQSLT
;
A
#
# COMPACT_ATOMS: atom_id res chain seq x y z
N MET A 1 11.14 -25.27 -13.51
CA MET A 1 10.80 -24.42 -12.34
C MET A 1 11.55 -23.07 -12.35
N GLU A 2 12.08 -22.63 -13.49
CA GLU A 2 12.86 -21.38 -13.62
C GLU A 2 12.03 -20.12 -14.00
N GLY A 3 10.78 -20.26 -14.39
CA GLY A 3 9.96 -19.11 -14.82
C GLY A 3 9.35 -18.26 -13.71
N GLY A 4 9.44 -18.64 -12.44
CA GLY A 4 8.81 -17.91 -11.33
C GLY A 4 9.61 -16.72 -10.80
N SER A 5 10.94 -16.79 -10.84
CA SER A 5 11.83 -15.73 -10.35
C SER A 5 11.83 -14.50 -11.27
N ASP A 6 11.81 -14.72 -12.57
CA ASP A 6 11.90 -13.66 -13.58
C ASP A 6 10.63 -12.81 -13.63
N HIS A 7 9.47 -13.44 -13.41
CA HIS A 7 8.19 -12.74 -13.36
C HIS A 7 8.07 -11.80 -12.13
N LEU A 8 8.51 -12.27 -10.96
CA LEU A 8 8.51 -11.45 -9.73
C LEU A 8 9.49 -10.28 -9.83
N THR A 9 10.65 -10.51 -10.44
CA THR A 9 11.66 -9.46 -10.67
C THR A 9 11.14 -8.39 -11.65
N ALA A 10 10.52 -8.81 -12.76
CA ALA A 10 9.95 -7.88 -13.76
C ALA A 10 8.82 -7.03 -13.17
N VAL A 11 7.88 -7.63 -12.43
CA VAL A 11 6.78 -6.90 -11.76
C VAL A 11 7.33 -5.93 -10.73
N GLY A 12 8.32 -6.34 -9.92
CA GLY A 12 8.96 -5.49 -8.92
C GLY A 12 9.66 -4.28 -9.53
N LEU A 13 10.36 -4.46 -10.65
CA LEU A 13 11.05 -3.38 -11.37
C LEU A 13 10.05 -2.40 -12.00
N CYS A 14 9.04 -2.86 -12.72
CA CYS A 14 8.06 -2.01 -13.38
C CYS A 14 7.28 -1.15 -12.39
N TRP A 15 6.86 -1.73 -11.26
CA TRP A 15 6.07 -1.00 -10.28
C TRP A 15 6.90 0.02 -9.50
N SER A 16 8.13 -0.33 -9.10
CA SER A 16 9.02 0.57 -8.36
C SER A 16 9.39 1.79 -9.16
N THR A 17 9.77 1.62 -10.43
CA THR A 17 10.12 2.72 -11.34
C THR A 17 8.95 3.68 -11.55
N THR A 18 7.75 3.17 -11.80
CA THR A 18 6.57 4.02 -12.02
C THR A 18 6.19 4.83 -10.78
N VAL A 19 6.35 4.27 -9.57
CA VAL A 19 6.09 4.97 -8.31
C VAL A 19 7.10 6.09 -8.09
N ILE A 20 8.41 5.81 -8.25
CA ILE A 20 9.48 6.80 -8.06
C ILE A 20 9.32 7.95 -9.05
N MET A 21 9.09 7.64 -10.33
CA MET A 21 8.87 8.66 -11.37
C MET A 21 7.70 9.59 -11.03
N LYS A 22 6.58 9.06 -10.52
CA LYS A 22 5.41 9.87 -10.14
C LYS A 22 5.68 10.73 -8.92
N ILE A 23 6.42 10.24 -7.93
CA ILE A 23 6.84 11.01 -6.75
C ILE A 23 7.68 12.22 -7.17
N ASP A 24 8.64 12.00 -8.07
CA ASP A 24 9.57 13.04 -8.51
C ASP A 24 8.87 14.08 -9.39
N LEU A 25 7.99 13.66 -10.30
CA LEU A 25 7.18 14.54 -11.15
C LEU A 25 6.16 15.39 -10.38
N ALA A 26 5.52 14.81 -9.34
CA ALA A 26 4.46 15.50 -8.58
C ALA A 26 4.99 16.60 -7.67
N GLY A 27 6.26 16.53 -7.28
CA GLY A 27 6.89 17.43 -6.34
C GLY A 27 6.31 17.35 -4.91
N PRO A 28 6.92 18.02 -3.91
CA PRO A 28 6.62 17.82 -2.48
C PRO A 28 5.17 18.09 -2.08
N ARG A 29 4.50 19.03 -2.73
CA ARG A 29 3.13 19.47 -2.36
C ARG A 29 2.01 18.53 -2.80
N ARG A 30 2.27 17.61 -3.73
CA ARG A 30 1.24 16.75 -4.35
C ARG A 30 1.59 15.27 -4.36
N ARG A 31 2.57 14.84 -3.56
CA ARG A 31 3.00 13.45 -3.48
C ARG A 31 1.89 12.50 -3.06
N GLY A 32 1.10 12.89 -2.06
CA GLY A 32 -0.04 12.10 -1.59
C GLY A 32 -1.11 11.93 -2.68
N LEU A 33 -1.44 13.01 -3.40
CA LEU A 33 -2.37 12.93 -4.53
C LEU A 33 -1.83 12.02 -5.64
N ALA A 34 -0.56 12.16 -6.01
CA ALA A 34 0.04 11.33 -7.06
C ALA A 34 0.05 9.85 -6.69
N MET A 35 0.37 9.54 -5.42
CA MET A 35 0.32 8.16 -4.91
C MET A 35 -1.11 7.65 -4.82
N GLY A 36 -2.05 8.46 -4.35
CA GLY A 36 -3.47 8.12 -4.33
C GLY A 36 -4.03 7.78 -5.71
N LEU A 37 -3.71 8.56 -6.73
CA LEU A 37 -4.11 8.29 -8.12
C LEU A 37 -3.47 7.01 -8.68
N ASN A 38 -2.17 6.79 -8.37
CA ASN A 38 -1.46 5.59 -8.79
C ASN A 38 -2.12 4.34 -8.24
N GLU A 39 -2.32 4.30 -6.94
CA GLU A 39 -2.85 3.14 -6.24
C GLU A 39 -4.35 2.94 -6.55
N ALA A 40 -5.13 4.02 -6.65
CA ALA A 40 -6.54 3.95 -7.03
C ALA A 40 -6.72 3.25 -8.39
N SER A 41 -5.91 3.61 -9.39
CA SER A 41 -5.98 2.98 -10.71
C SER A 41 -5.73 1.48 -10.66
N GLY A 42 -4.74 1.04 -9.85
CA GLY A 42 -4.43 -0.37 -9.66
C GLY A 42 -5.56 -1.14 -8.96
N TYR A 43 -6.03 -0.65 -7.81
CA TYR A 43 -7.04 -1.37 -7.03
C TYR A 43 -8.45 -1.32 -7.64
N LEU A 44 -8.80 -0.26 -8.36
CA LEU A 44 -10.03 -0.23 -9.16
C LEU A 44 -9.97 -1.23 -10.31
N ALA A 45 -8.80 -1.39 -10.95
CA ALA A 45 -8.60 -2.42 -11.96
C ALA A 45 -8.71 -3.84 -11.36
N VAL A 46 -8.15 -4.08 -10.17
CA VAL A 46 -8.30 -5.36 -9.44
C VAL A 46 -9.77 -5.62 -9.10
N ALA A 47 -10.50 -4.63 -8.60
CA ALA A 47 -11.93 -4.76 -8.31
C ALA A 47 -12.74 -5.08 -9.58
N ALA A 48 -12.48 -4.36 -10.69
CA ALA A 48 -13.12 -4.61 -11.97
C ALA A 48 -12.79 -6.00 -12.53
N ALA A 49 -11.53 -6.43 -12.41
CA ALA A 49 -11.09 -7.76 -12.83
C ALA A 49 -11.75 -8.88 -12.00
N ALA A 50 -11.86 -8.69 -10.67
CA ALA A 50 -12.52 -9.65 -9.78
C ALA A 50 -14.01 -9.82 -10.11
N LEU A 51 -14.73 -8.71 -10.32
CA LEU A 51 -16.15 -8.75 -10.72
C LEU A 51 -16.33 -9.31 -12.13
N GLY A 52 -15.52 -8.85 -13.10
CA GLY A 52 -15.57 -9.30 -14.49
C GLY A 52 -15.24 -10.79 -14.64
N SER A 53 -14.19 -11.26 -13.95
CA SER A 53 -13.81 -12.67 -13.99
C SER A 53 -14.89 -13.58 -13.37
N GLY A 54 -15.52 -13.14 -12.29
CA GLY A 54 -16.65 -13.86 -11.69
C GLY A 54 -17.83 -14.00 -12.65
N TYR A 55 -18.22 -12.92 -13.34
CA TYR A 55 -19.29 -12.93 -14.36
C TYR A 55 -18.96 -13.83 -15.53
N VAL A 56 -17.75 -13.75 -16.08
CA VAL A 56 -17.29 -14.57 -17.18
C VAL A 56 -17.25 -16.05 -16.79
N ALA A 57 -16.73 -16.35 -15.60
CA ALA A 57 -16.67 -17.71 -15.09
C ALA A 57 -18.06 -18.36 -14.95
N SER A 58 -19.05 -17.57 -14.50
CA SER A 58 -20.43 -18.06 -14.35
C SER A 58 -21.16 -18.26 -15.67
N SER A 59 -20.85 -17.46 -16.71
CA SER A 59 -21.55 -17.47 -18.00
C SER A 59 -20.87 -18.32 -19.09
N LEU A 60 -19.54 -18.35 -19.12
CA LEU A 60 -18.75 -18.96 -20.20
C LEU A 60 -17.85 -20.13 -19.72
N GLY A 61 -17.85 -20.43 -18.43
CA GLY A 61 -17.05 -21.49 -17.80
C GLY A 61 -15.63 -21.08 -17.43
N LEU A 62 -15.02 -21.88 -16.52
CA LEU A 62 -13.81 -21.52 -15.78
C LEU A 62 -12.50 -21.63 -16.58
N ARG A 63 -12.41 -22.47 -17.62
CA ARG A 63 -11.08 -22.90 -18.09
C ARG A 63 -10.49 -22.13 -19.27
N HIS A 64 -11.24 -21.69 -20.26
CA HIS A 64 -10.70 -21.10 -21.48
C HIS A 64 -10.92 -19.58 -21.57
N SER A 65 -12.09 -19.11 -21.18
CA SER A 65 -12.50 -17.72 -21.33
C SER A 65 -11.69 -16.76 -20.46
N LEU A 66 -11.34 -17.17 -19.24
CA LEU A 66 -10.54 -16.33 -18.31
C LEU A 66 -9.09 -16.16 -18.79
N PHE A 67 -8.48 -17.20 -19.38
CA PHE A 67 -7.13 -17.10 -19.95
C PHE A 67 -7.08 -16.12 -21.12
N TRP A 68 -8.02 -16.21 -22.07
CA TRP A 68 -8.07 -15.30 -23.22
C TRP A 68 -8.27 -13.83 -22.80
N ILE A 69 -9.12 -13.57 -21.81
CA ILE A 69 -9.33 -12.23 -21.28
C ILE A 69 -8.05 -11.71 -20.63
N GLY A 70 -7.38 -12.53 -19.81
CA GLY A 70 -6.11 -12.16 -19.19
C GLY A 70 -5.04 -11.84 -20.24
N GLU A 71 -4.94 -12.63 -21.28
CA GLU A 71 -3.99 -12.42 -22.37
C GLU A 71 -4.27 -11.15 -23.17
N ILE A 72 -5.53 -10.88 -23.51
CA ILE A 72 -5.93 -9.64 -24.18
C ILE A 72 -5.60 -8.41 -23.34
N ILE A 73 -5.87 -8.45 -22.02
CA ILE A 73 -5.56 -7.35 -21.10
C ILE A 73 -4.03 -7.15 -21.03
N ALA A 74 -3.23 -8.23 -20.91
CA ALA A 74 -1.78 -8.15 -20.85
C ALA A 74 -1.18 -7.58 -22.14
N LEU A 75 -1.63 -8.05 -23.31
CA LEU A 75 -1.17 -7.55 -24.61
C LEU A 75 -1.59 -6.08 -24.82
N SER A 76 -2.79 -5.71 -24.40
CA SER A 76 -3.25 -4.31 -24.43
C SER A 76 -2.40 -3.41 -23.55
N GLY A 77 -2.05 -3.86 -22.35
CA GLY A 77 -1.16 -3.15 -21.42
C GLY A 77 0.25 -2.98 -22.01
N LEU A 78 0.80 -4.02 -22.61
CA LEU A 78 2.10 -3.98 -23.27
C LEU A 78 2.09 -3.00 -24.45
N PHE A 79 1.07 -3.05 -25.30
CA PHE A 79 0.91 -2.15 -26.44
C PHE A 79 0.81 -0.68 -25.97
N LEU A 80 -0.05 -0.39 -25.00
CA LEU A 80 -0.18 0.96 -24.44
C LEU A 80 1.12 1.45 -23.83
N SER A 81 1.84 0.60 -23.11
CA SER A 81 3.15 0.95 -22.55
C SER A 81 4.17 1.27 -23.64
N ALA A 82 4.25 0.44 -24.69
CA ALA A 82 5.21 0.63 -25.78
C ALA A 82 4.95 1.92 -26.58
N VAL A 83 3.66 2.31 -26.75
CA VAL A 83 3.28 3.47 -27.59
C VAL A 83 3.26 4.79 -26.79
N PHE A 84 2.80 4.76 -25.54
CA PHE A 84 2.51 6.00 -24.80
C PHE A 84 3.50 6.32 -23.68
N VAL A 85 4.25 5.35 -23.16
CA VAL A 85 5.22 5.61 -22.08
C VAL A 85 6.48 6.25 -22.69
N ARG A 86 6.81 7.45 -22.23
CA ARG A 86 8.03 8.18 -22.62
C ARG A 86 9.07 8.09 -21.52
N GLU A 87 10.33 8.04 -21.92
CA GLU A 87 11.48 8.05 -21.01
C GLU A 87 11.53 9.37 -20.21
N THR A 88 11.67 9.28 -18.89
CA THR A 88 11.72 10.44 -17.98
C THR A 88 13.13 10.77 -17.50
N LEU A 89 14.15 10.10 -18.00
CA LEU A 89 15.56 10.28 -17.62
C LEU A 89 16.01 11.74 -17.76
N HIS A 90 15.52 12.45 -18.78
CA HIS A 90 15.80 13.88 -18.98
C HIS A 90 15.30 14.75 -17.81
N HIS A 91 14.18 14.38 -17.20
CA HIS A 91 13.63 15.10 -16.03
C HIS A 91 14.51 14.91 -14.79
N VAL A 92 14.97 13.69 -14.57
CA VAL A 92 15.88 13.35 -13.48
C VAL A 92 17.20 14.13 -13.62
N HIS A 93 17.78 14.18 -14.82
CA HIS A 93 18.99 14.95 -15.08
C HIS A 93 18.81 16.45 -14.87
N ALA A 94 17.65 17.01 -15.26
CA ALA A 94 17.33 18.42 -15.04
C ALA A 94 17.15 18.76 -13.54
N GLU A 95 16.61 17.84 -12.77
CA GLU A 95 16.44 18.00 -11.30
C GLU A 95 17.77 17.87 -10.58
N VAL A 96 18.58 16.87 -10.93
CA VAL A 96 19.95 16.69 -10.41
C VAL A 96 20.83 17.89 -10.77
N GLY A 97 20.74 18.43 -12.00
CA GLY A 97 21.48 19.61 -12.43
C GLY A 97 21.14 20.88 -11.62
N LYS A 98 19.87 21.04 -11.21
CA LYS A 98 19.45 22.13 -10.30
C LYS A 98 19.91 21.93 -8.86
N GLN A 99 20.15 20.70 -8.41
CA GLN A 99 20.57 20.36 -7.06
C GLN A 99 22.11 20.36 -6.89
N LEU A 100 22.89 20.20 -7.96
CA LEU A 100 24.37 20.26 -7.93
C LEU A 100 24.90 21.63 -7.49
N THR A 101 24.06 22.68 -7.53
CA THR A 101 24.39 24.01 -6.99
C THR A 101 24.12 24.13 -5.48
N SER A 102 23.50 23.15 -4.83
CA SER A 102 23.16 23.17 -3.41
C SER A 102 23.77 21.97 -2.70
N GLN A 103 24.83 22.21 -1.97
CA GLN A 103 25.51 21.38 -0.96
C GLN A 103 25.74 19.90 -1.32
N ARG A 104 27.01 19.46 -1.29
CA ARG A 104 27.44 18.05 -1.28
C ARG A 104 26.83 17.34 -0.05
N THR A 105 25.69 16.69 -0.25
CA THR A 105 25.17 15.77 0.77
C THR A 105 26.06 14.52 0.76
N PRO A 106 26.49 14.03 1.93
CA PRO A 106 27.34 12.84 2.00
C PRO A 106 26.60 11.64 1.39
N GLU A 107 27.27 10.94 0.48
CA GLU A 107 26.79 9.66 -0.06
C GLU A 107 26.62 8.66 1.09
N ARG A 108 25.41 8.17 1.27
CA ARG A 108 25.11 7.14 2.27
C ARG A 108 25.22 5.76 1.63
N SER A 109 25.91 4.83 2.29
CA SER A 109 25.92 3.44 1.85
C SER A 109 24.51 2.80 2.02
N PHE A 110 24.21 1.78 1.23
CA PHE A 110 22.93 1.05 1.34
C PHE A 110 22.67 0.53 2.75
N ALA A 111 23.69 0.01 3.45
CA ALA A 111 23.58 -0.44 4.83
C ALA A 111 23.17 0.68 5.80
N GLN A 112 23.69 1.89 5.60
CA GLN A 112 23.31 3.06 6.39
C GLN A 112 21.85 3.47 6.12
N ILE A 113 21.41 3.42 4.87
CA ILE A 113 20.01 3.72 4.49
C ILE A 113 19.08 2.65 5.06
N LEU A 114 19.43 1.38 4.97
CA LEU A 114 18.68 0.26 5.56
C LEU A 114 18.51 0.48 7.07
N LEU A 115 19.59 0.76 7.78
CA LEU A 115 19.56 0.97 9.22
C LEU A 115 18.77 2.22 9.61
N LEU A 116 18.90 3.30 8.83
CA LEU A 116 18.17 4.54 9.05
C LEU A 116 16.67 4.33 8.86
N THR A 117 16.27 3.72 7.76
CA THR A 117 14.86 3.52 7.39
C THR A 117 14.18 2.49 8.28
N SER A 118 14.92 1.47 8.74
CA SER A 118 14.36 0.40 9.55
C SER A 118 14.31 0.73 11.06
N TRP A 119 15.26 1.51 11.60
CA TRP A 119 15.42 1.61 13.06
C TRP A 119 15.81 2.98 13.59
N LYS A 120 16.67 3.74 12.91
CA LYS A 120 17.28 4.95 13.50
C LYS A 120 16.40 6.20 13.38
N ASP A 121 15.77 6.42 12.25
CA ASP A 121 14.86 7.57 12.09
C ASP A 121 13.46 7.22 12.57
N ARG A 122 12.92 7.99 13.48
CA ARG A 122 11.63 7.73 14.14
C ARG A 122 10.45 7.76 13.17
N ALA A 123 10.50 8.65 12.16
CA ALA A 123 9.43 8.71 11.16
C ALA A 123 9.53 7.55 10.19
N LEU A 124 10.73 7.26 9.64
CA LEU A 124 10.95 6.15 8.72
C LEU A 124 10.67 4.78 9.37
N PHE A 125 11.10 4.58 10.63
CA PHE A 125 10.74 3.40 11.43
C PHE A 125 9.23 3.25 11.56
N SER A 126 8.54 4.34 11.97
CA SER A 126 7.08 4.32 12.14
C SER A 126 6.36 3.99 10.84
N VAL A 127 6.83 4.52 9.71
CA VAL A 127 6.28 4.24 8.38
C VAL A 127 6.56 2.80 7.96
N SER A 128 7.78 2.29 8.19
CA SER A 128 8.16 0.92 7.80
C SER A 128 7.38 -0.14 8.58
N GLN A 129 7.23 0.01 9.91
CA GLN A 129 6.44 -0.91 10.72
C GLN A 129 4.93 -0.80 10.41
N ALA A 130 4.40 0.41 10.16
CA ALA A 130 3.00 0.58 9.77
C ALA A 130 2.73 -0.04 8.39
N GLY A 131 3.67 0.09 7.45
CA GLY A 131 3.59 -0.57 6.14
C GLY A 131 3.60 -2.09 6.24
N LEU A 132 4.48 -2.64 7.09
CA LEU A 132 4.52 -4.08 7.39
C LEU A 132 3.16 -4.56 7.92
N VAL A 133 2.61 -3.88 8.94
CA VAL A 133 1.35 -4.30 9.57
C VAL A 133 0.16 -4.07 8.63
N ASN A 134 0.16 -3.00 7.84
CA ASN A 134 -0.87 -2.77 6.83
C ASN A 134 -0.94 -3.92 5.81
N ASN A 135 0.21 -4.36 5.28
CA ASN A 135 0.24 -5.50 4.35
C ASN A 135 0.06 -6.86 5.04
N LEU A 136 0.37 -6.97 6.33
CA LEU A 136 0.02 -8.13 7.15
C LEU A 136 -1.52 -8.29 7.22
N ASN A 137 -2.25 -7.17 7.32
CA ASN A 137 -3.71 -7.18 7.22
C ASN A 137 -4.19 -7.73 5.87
N ASP A 138 -3.53 -7.34 4.77
CA ASP A 138 -3.87 -7.84 3.43
C ASP A 138 -3.60 -9.34 3.31
N GLY A 139 -2.45 -9.82 3.78
CA GLY A 139 -2.12 -11.25 3.82
C GLY A 139 -3.16 -12.07 4.58
N MET A 140 -3.61 -11.58 5.73
CA MET A 140 -4.70 -12.18 6.50
C MET A 140 -6.04 -12.08 5.75
N ALA A 141 -6.39 -10.91 5.24
CA ALA A 141 -7.69 -10.65 4.64
C ALA A 141 -7.93 -11.52 3.39
N TRP A 142 -6.97 -11.60 2.50
CA TRP A 142 -7.06 -12.43 1.30
C TRP A 142 -7.05 -13.93 1.61
N GLY A 143 -6.32 -14.35 2.65
CA GLY A 143 -6.23 -15.75 3.06
C GLY A 143 -7.41 -16.23 3.91
N LEU A 144 -7.75 -15.50 4.97
CA LEU A 144 -8.67 -16.00 5.99
C LEU A 144 -10.12 -15.49 5.88
N LEU A 145 -10.38 -14.26 5.39
CA LEU A 145 -11.74 -13.74 5.40
C LEU A 145 -12.72 -14.57 4.54
N PRO A 146 -12.37 -15.05 3.33
CA PRO A 146 -13.27 -15.93 2.59
C PRO A 146 -13.60 -17.22 3.36
N LEU A 147 -12.59 -17.83 4.00
CA LEU A 147 -12.77 -19.04 4.82
C LEU A 147 -13.61 -18.76 6.06
N TYR A 148 -13.39 -17.62 6.71
CA TYR A 148 -14.20 -17.17 7.84
C TYR A 148 -15.66 -17.00 7.44
N PHE A 149 -15.97 -16.32 6.35
CA PHE A 149 -17.34 -16.14 5.88
C PHE A 149 -18.00 -17.45 5.46
N ALA A 150 -17.25 -18.36 4.84
CA ALA A 150 -17.74 -19.69 4.52
C ALA A 150 -18.08 -20.47 5.79
N SER A 151 -17.26 -20.38 6.84
CA SER A 151 -17.54 -21.00 8.15
C SER A 151 -18.77 -20.42 8.87
N GLN A 152 -19.14 -19.17 8.54
CA GLN A 152 -20.36 -18.53 9.02
C GLN A 152 -21.59 -18.86 8.16
N GLY A 153 -21.46 -19.74 7.16
CA GLY A 153 -22.57 -20.20 6.30
C GLY A 153 -22.97 -19.23 5.18
N LEU A 154 -22.11 -18.26 4.82
CA LEU A 154 -22.39 -17.38 3.69
C LEU A 154 -22.27 -18.13 2.35
N THR A 155 -23.15 -17.77 1.41
CA THR A 155 -23.07 -18.25 0.03
C THR A 155 -21.85 -17.63 -0.67
N LEU A 156 -21.34 -18.32 -1.69
CA LEU A 156 -20.19 -17.84 -2.48
C LEU A 156 -20.42 -16.43 -3.06
N GLU A 157 -21.66 -16.15 -3.48
CA GLU A 157 -22.04 -14.81 -3.98
C GLU A 157 -21.83 -13.72 -2.92
N ARG A 158 -22.29 -13.95 -1.69
CA ARG A 158 -22.12 -13.00 -0.58
C ARG A 158 -20.66 -12.85 -0.16
N ILE A 159 -19.89 -13.95 -0.19
CA ILE A 159 -18.45 -13.91 0.06
C ILE A 159 -17.75 -13.05 -1.00
N SER A 160 -18.09 -13.26 -2.28
CA SER A 160 -17.51 -12.48 -3.39
C SER A 160 -17.84 -11.00 -3.30
N LEU A 161 -19.07 -10.64 -2.88
CA LEU A 161 -19.46 -9.26 -2.63
C LEU A 161 -18.61 -8.62 -1.53
N LEU A 162 -18.40 -9.30 -0.40
CA LEU A 162 -17.57 -8.79 0.70
C LEU A 162 -16.10 -8.68 0.29
N ALA A 163 -15.58 -9.70 -0.43
CA ALA A 163 -14.21 -9.70 -0.93
C ALA A 163 -13.95 -8.60 -1.97
N GLY A 164 -14.95 -8.26 -2.79
CA GLY A 164 -14.87 -7.16 -3.76
C GLY A 164 -15.07 -5.77 -3.13
N LEU A 165 -15.87 -5.69 -2.05
CA LEU A 165 -16.19 -4.42 -1.39
C LEU A 165 -14.95 -3.77 -0.77
N TYR A 166 -14.08 -4.56 -0.14
CA TYR A 166 -12.85 -4.08 0.47
C TYR A 166 -11.94 -3.33 -0.53
N PRO A 167 -11.47 -3.94 -1.63
CA PRO A 167 -10.61 -3.25 -2.59
C PRO A 167 -11.34 -2.15 -3.37
N ALA A 168 -12.65 -2.24 -3.57
CA ALA A 168 -13.42 -1.18 -4.22
C ALA A 168 -13.45 0.10 -3.37
N VAL A 169 -13.71 -0.03 -2.06
CA VAL A 169 -13.66 1.09 -1.13
C VAL A 169 -12.25 1.63 -1.00
N TRP A 170 -11.27 0.74 -0.86
CA TRP A 170 -9.86 1.11 -0.81
C TRP A 170 -9.44 1.90 -2.05
N GLY A 171 -9.64 1.37 -3.27
CA GLY A 171 -9.31 2.05 -4.52
C GLY A 171 -10.03 3.38 -4.70
N GLY A 172 -11.35 3.42 -4.46
CA GLY A 172 -12.14 4.63 -4.60
C GLY A 172 -11.77 5.73 -3.59
N ALA A 173 -11.59 5.38 -2.33
CA ALA A 173 -11.28 6.35 -1.28
C ALA A 173 -9.87 6.96 -1.42
N GLN A 174 -8.92 6.27 -2.05
CA GLN A 174 -7.56 6.80 -2.28
C GLN A 174 -7.52 8.06 -3.14
N LEU A 175 -8.51 8.26 -4.00
CA LEU A 175 -8.64 9.49 -4.79
C LEU A 175 -8.75 10.73 -3.90
N VAL A 176 -9.35 10.57 -2.73
CA VAL A 176 -9.55 11.65 -1.77
C VAL A 176 -8.49 11.65 -0.68
N THR A 177 -8.19 10.48 -0.09
CA THR A 177 -7.30 10.38 1.07
C THR A 177 -5.86 10.72 0.73
N GLY A 178 -5.40 10.43 -0.48
CA GLY A 178 -4.08 10.84 -0.97
C GLY A 178 -3.92 12.36 -0.96
N ALA A 179 -4.87 13.07 -1.56
CA ALA A 179 -4.87 14.54 -1.57
C ALA A 179 -5.10 15.14 -0.16
N LEU A 180 -5.92 14.49 0.66
CA LEU A 180 -6.19 14.92 2.02
C LEU A 180 -4.93 14.84 2.89
N SER A 181 -4.11 13.80 2.73
CA SER A 181 -2.86 13.64 3.47
C SER A 181 -1.83 14.74 3.18
N ASP A 182 -1.89 15.37 2.00
CA ASP A 182 -1.06 16.53 1.66
C ASP A 182 -1.44 17.80 2.46
N ARG A 183 -2.67 17.85 2.98
CA ARG A 183 -3.21 19.00 3.72
C ARG A 183 -3.23 18.78 5.23
N THR A 184 -3.59 17.58 5.68
CA THR A 184 -3.80 17.25 7.10
C THR A 184 -2.52 16.74 7.79
N GLY A 185 -1.48 16.45 7.00
CA GLY A 185 -0.25 15.83 7.49
C GLY A 185 -0.26 14.31 7.41
N ARG A 186 0.93 13.71 7.49
CA ARG A 186 1.14 12.26 7.27
C ARG A 186 0.84 11.45 8.52
N LYS A 187 1.35 11.92 9.67
CA LYS A 187 1.28 11.19 10.94
C LYS A 187 -0.13 10.80 11.31
N TRP A 188 -1.01 11.79 11.42
CA TRP A 188 -2.38 11.55 11.89
C TRP A 188 -3.21 10.80 10.87
N MET A 189 -2.98 11.02 9.57
CA MET A 189 -3.65 10.25 8.53
C MET A 189 -3.32 8.76 8.64
N ILE A 190 -2.04 8.41 8.86
CA ILE A 190 -1.60 7.01 9.04
C ILE A 190 -2.18 6.45 10.35
N ALA A 191 -2.03 7.16 11.48
CA ALA A 191 -2.50 6.68 12.77
C ALA A 191 -4.01 6.41 12.78
N PHE A 192 -4.82 7.37 12.32
CA PHE A 192 -6.27 7.19 12.23
C PHE A 192 -6.67 6.08 11.26
N GLY A 193 -5.99 6.00 10.11
CA GLY A 193 -6.23 4.92 9.15
C GLY A 193 -5.99 3.54 9.78
N MET A 194 -4.90 3.37 10.56
CA MET A 194 -4.62 2.13 11.29
C MET A 194 -5.70 1.83 12.34
N PHE A 195 -6.20 2.84 13.06
CA PHE A 195 -7.30 2.64 14.02
C PHE A 195 -8.61 2.26 13.34
N VAL A 196 -8.92 2.87 12.19
CA VAL A 196 -10.11 2.51 11.38
C VAL A 196 -10.00 1.09 10.85
N GLN A 197 -8.82 0.66 10.36
CA GLN A 197 -8.57 -0.73 9.95
C GLN A 197 -8.78 -1.69 11.13
N ALA A 198 -8.17 -1.40 12.27
CA ALA A 198 -8.30 -2.22 13.47
C ALA A 198 -9.76 -2.36 13.90
N ALA A 199 -10.51 -1.26 13.89
CA ALA A 199 -11.95 -1.28 14.19
C ALA A 199 -12.72 -2.16 13.19
N GLY A 200 -12.43 -2.06 11.89
CA GLY A 200 -13.00 -2.91 10.85
C GLY A 200 -12.71 -4.39 11.08
N ILE A 201 -11.44 -4.75 11.33
CA ILE A 201 -11.02 -6.13 11.57
C ILE A 201 -11.70 -6.70 12.83
N LEU A 202 -11.76 -5.93 13.92
CA LEU A 202 -12.39 -6.37 15.16
C LEU A 202 -13.93 -6.46 15.03
N LEU A 203 -14.54 -5.57 14.24
CA LEU A 203 -15.97 -5.66 13.93
C LEU A 203 -16.30 -6.91 13.10
N MET A 204 -15.37 -7.35 12.23
CA MET A 204 -15.54 -8.56 11.42
C MET A 204 -15.84 -9.78 12.26
N ILE A 205 -15.10 -9.99 13.37
CA ILE A 205 -15.29 -11.15 14.27
C ILE A 205 -16.46 -10.99 15.26
N LYS A 206 -16.85 -9.74 15.54
CA LYS A 206 -18.00 -9.48 16.44
C LYS A 206 -19.34 -9.54 15.72
N SER A 207 -19.36 -9.30 14.42
CA SER A 207 -20.59 -9.28 13.63
C SER A 207 -21.11 -10.70 13.36
N ARG A 208 -22.44 -10.82 13.29
CA ARG A 208 -23.18 -12.04 12.91
C ARG A 208 -24.09 -11.78 11.71
N ALA A 209 -24.13 -10.55 11.20
CA ALA A 209 -25.01 -10.13 10.12
C ALA A 209 -24.20 -9.66 8.91
N PHE A 210 -24.74 -9.90 7.72
CA PHE A 210 -24.12 -9.46 6.46
C PHE A 210 -23.85 -7.96 6.43
N SER A 211 -24.79 -7.14 6.93
CA SER A 211 -24.61 -5.69 7.04
C SER A 211 -23.44 -5.30 7.93
N GLY A 212 -23.22 -5.99 9.03
CA GLY A 212 -22.10 -5.74 9.91
C GLY A 212 -20.76 -6.11 9.27
N TRP A 213 -20.69 -7.22 8.53
CA TRP A 213 -19.50 -7.58 7.75
C TRP A 213 -19.25 -6.60 6.59
N SER A 214 -20.31 -6.08 5.96
CA SER A 214 -20.20 -5.05 4.94
C SER A 214 -19.62 -3.75 5.52
N ILE A 215 -20.09 -3.29 6.67
CA ILE A 215 -19.54 -2.12 7.37
C ILE A 215 -18.08 -2.38 7.75
N ALA A 216 -17.74 -3.57 8.25
CA ALA A 216 -16.39 -3.94 8.59
C ALA A 216 -15.44 -3.90 7.36
N ALA A 217 -15.88 -4.42 6.21
CA ALA A 217 -15.14 -4.36 4.95
C ALA A 217 -14.95 -2.92 4.47
N VAL A 218 -15.98 -2.07 4.59
CA VAL A 218 -15.87 -0.63 4.28
C VAL A 218 -14.87 0.07 5.19
N LEU A 219 -14.91 -0.18 6.51
CA LEU A 219 -13.96 0.41 7.46
C LEU A 219 -12.53 -0.04 7.14
N LEU A 220 -12.32 -1.33 6.85
CA LEU A 220 -11.02 -1.85 6.47
C LEU A 220 -10.50 -1.16 5.21
N GLY A 221 -11.34 -1.03 4.17
CA GLY A 221 -11.00 -0.35 2.92
C GLY A 221 -10.69 1.15 3.09
N LEU A 222 -11.51 1.86 3.87
CA LEU A 222 -11.29 3.28 4.19
C LEU A 222 -9.98 3.48 4.96
N GLY A 223 -9.74 2.67 5.98
CA GLY A 223 -8.51 2.75 6.76
C GLY A 223 -7.27 2.47 5.89
N THR A 224 -7.33 1.44 5.04
CA THR A 224 -6.23 1.13 4.09
C THR A 224 -6.01 2.26 3.09
N ALA A 225 -7.06 2.88 2.58
CA ALA A 225 -6.98 4.03 1.69
C ALA A 225 -6.31 5.26 2.36
N MET A 226 -6.51 5.46 3.65
CA MET A 226 -5.84 6.52 4.41
C MET A 226 -4.35 6.24 4.62
N VAL A 227 -4.00 4.98 4.84
CA VAL A 227 -2.65 4.56 5.22
C VAL A 227 -1.74 4.43 4.00
N TYR A 228 -2.15 3.66 3.02
CA TYR A 228 -1.29 3.14 1.96
C TYR A 228 -0.57 4.23 1.13
N PRO A 229 -1.25 5.20 0.49
CA PRO A 229 -0.58 6.25 -0.27
C PRO A 229 0.22 7.21 0.63
N THR A 230 -0.24 7.38 1.87
CA THR A 230 0.36 8.30 2.83
C THR A 230 1.71 7.80 3.34
N LEU A 231 1.87 6.48 3.49
CA LEU A 231 3.14 5.87 3.91
C LEU A 231 4.26 6.15 2.89
N ILE A 232 4.00 5.93 1.60
CA ILE A 232 5.00 6.18 0.55
C ILE A 232 5.33 7.67 0.47
N ALA A 233 4.32 8.53 0.56
CA ALA A 233 4.51 9.98 0.59
C ALA A 233 5.35 10.41 1.80
N ALA A 234 5.11 9.83 2.98
CA ALA A 234 5.89 10.12 4.19
C ALA A 234 7.37 9.71 4.06
N VAL A 235 7.67 8.55 3.46
CA VAL A 235 9.06 8.17 3.15
C VAL A 235 9.71 9.22 2.25
N ALA A 236 8.99 9.64 1.19
CA ALA A 236 9.51 10.61 0.25
C ALA A 236 9.68 12.02 0.85
N ASP A 237 8.91 12.36 1.89
CA ASP A 237 9.01 13.66 2.59
C ASP A 237 10.22 13.70 3.54
N VAL A 238 10.62 12.55 4.12
CA VAL A 238 11.78 12.44 5.03
C VAL A 238 13.08 12.16 4.28
N ALA A 239 13.03 11.31 3.27
CA ALA A 239 14.22 10.86 2.55
C ALA A 239 14.74 11.95 1.59
N HIS A 240 16.05 12.27 1.72
CA HIS A 240 16.70 13.20 0.79
C HIS A 240 16.69 12.63 -0.65
N PRO A 241 16.54 13.46 -1.68
CA PRO A 241 16.46 13.03 -3.09
C PRO A 241 17.55 12.05 -3.52
N THR A 242 18.80 12.22 -3.07
CA THR A 242 19.95 11.36 -3.44
C THR A 242 19.82 9.91 -2.98
N TRP A 243 19.06 9.62 -1.91
CA TRP A 243 18.88 8.26 -1.39
C TRP A 243 17.39 7.88 -1.19
N ARG A 244 16.45 8.71 -1.68
CA ARG A 244 15.00 8.49 -1.59
C ARG A 244 14.58 7.16 -2.22
N ALA A 245 15.08 6.86 -3.41
CA ALA A 245 14.78 5.61 -4.09
C ALA A 245 15.17 4.39 -3.25
N SER A 246 16.34 4.42 -2.62
CA SER A 246 16.80 3.35 -1.73
C SER A 246 15.94 3.26 -0.45
N ALA A 247 15.52 4.40 0.12
CA ALA A 247 14.64 4.41 1.29
C ALA A 247 13.25 3.84 0.97
N VAL A 248 12.68 4.18 -0.20
CA VAL A 248 11.43 3.59 -0.68
C VAL A 248 11.60 2.09 -0.91
N GLY A 249 12.74 1.64 -1.44
CA GLY A 249 13.06 0.23 -1.59
C GLY A 249 13.08 -0.52 -0.25
N VAL A 250 13.74 0.05 0.77
CA VAL A 250 13.76 -0.53 2.13
C VAL A 250 12.37 -0.56 2.76
N TYR A 251 11.61 0.53 2.64
CA TYR A 251 10.22 0.57 3.09
C TYR A 251 9.38 -0.54 2.45
N ARG A 252 9.56 -0.75 1.14
CA ARG A 252 8.85 -1.80 0.41
C ARG A 252 9.25 -3.20 0.84
N LEU A 253 10.51 -3.42 1.17
CA LEU A 253 10.95 -4.69 1.74
C LEU A 253 10.16 -5.05 3.00
N TRP A 254 9.99 -4.09 3.92
CA TRP A 254 9.18 -4.28 5.13
C TRP A 254 7.71 -4.47 4.80
N ARG A 255 7.16 -3.62 3.95
CA ARG A 255 5.75 -3.68 3.55
C ARG A 255 5.41 -5.01 2.87
N ASP A 256 6.16 -5.37 1.84
CA ASP A 256 5.88 -6.58 1.05
C ASP A 256 6.18 -7.86 1.86
N GLY A 257 7.20 -7.82 2.72
CA GLY A 257 7.44 -8.85 3.73
C GLY A 257 6.27 -9.02 4.70
N GLY A 258 5.58 -7.93 5.03
CA GLY A 258 4.38 -7.96 5.87
C GLY A 258 3.27 -8.85 5.29
N TYR A 259 3.08 -8.85 3.98
CA TYR A 259 2.09 -9.70 3.32
C TYR A 259 2.40 -11.21 3.55
N ALA A 260 3.64 -11.61 3.32
CA ALA A 260 4.07 -13.00 3.53
C ALA A 260 3.98 -13.40 5.01
N ILE A 261 4.48 -12.53 5.90
CA ILE A 261 4.41 -12.74 7.35
C ILE A 261 2.95 -12.84 7.80
N GLY A 262 2.08 -11.98 7.27
CA GLY A 262 0.65 -11.95 7.58
C GLY A 262 -0.06 -13.25 7.19
N ALA A 263 0.18 -13.74 5.99
CA ALA A 263 -0.41 -14.98 5.52
C ALA A 263 0.04 -16.18 6.38
N LEU A 264 1.36 -16.26 6.69
CA LEU A 264 1.91 -17.33 7.53
C LEU A 264 1.43 -17.22 8.98
N LEU A 265 1.52 -16.04 9.59
CA LEU A 265 1.09 -15.82 10.96
C LEU A 265 -0.41 -16.12 11.13
N ALA A 266 -1.22 -15.60 10.21
CA ALA A 266 -2.65 -15.81 10.24
C ALA A 266 -3.01 -17.30 10.04
N GLY A 267 -2.32 -18.02 9.16
CA GLY A 267 -2.50 -19.46 8.97
C GLY A 267 -2.16 -20.24 10.23
N VAL A 268 -0.97 -20.04 10.80
CA VAL A 268 -0.53 -20.73 12.04
C VAL A 268 -1.49 -20.44 13.20
N LEU A 269 -1.90 -19.18 13.38
CA LEU A 269 -2.84 -18.82 14.44
C LEU A 269 -4.23 -19.43 14.18
N ALA A 270 -4.68 -19.51 12.95
CA ALA A 270 -5.96 -20.12 12.61
C ALA A 270 -5.96 -21.62 12.89
N ASP A 271 -4.86 -22.31 12.62
CA ASP A 271 -4.72 -23.75 12.89
C ASP A 271 -4.67 -24.06 14.39
N GLN A 272 -4.03 -23.20 15.18
CA GLN A 272 -3.84 -23.43 16.63
C GLN A 272 -4.99 -22.91 17.49
N LEU A 273 -5.51 -21.73 17.18
CA LEU A 273 -6.45 -20.99 18.02
C LEU A 273 -7.83 -20.81 17.36
N GLY A 274 -7.93 -21.13 16.06
CA GLY A 274 -9.10 -20.90 15.24
C GLY A 274 -9.10 -19.54 14.51
N ILE A 275 -9.84 -19.48 13.39
CA ILE A 275 -9.84 -18.36 12.45
C ILE A 275 -10.22 -17.03 13.13
N SER A 276 -11.21 -17.03 14.01
CA SER A 276 -11.64 -15.80 14.70
C SER A 276 -10.56 -15.21 15.60
N TRP A 277 -9.77 -16.04 16.27
CA TRP A 277 -8.65 -15.59 17.08
C TRP A 277 -7.51 -15.04 16.22
N ALA A 278 -7.21 -15.70 15.09
CA ALA A 278 -6.21 -15.22 14.14
C ALA A 278 -6.53 -13.80 13.63
N ILE A 279 -7.80 -13.59 13.20
CA ILE A 279 -8.27 -12.27 12.77
C ILE A 279 -8.20 -11.25 13.92
N GLY A 280 -8.58 -11.64 15.14
CA GLY A 280 -8.55 -10.78 16.32
C GLY A 280 -7.14 -10.31 16.69
N VAL A 281 -6.15 -11.22 16.66
CA VAL A 281 -4.74 -10.88 16.91
C VAL A 281 -4.24 -9.88 15.89
N VAL A 282 -4.54 -10.07 14.60
CA VAL A 282 -4.17 -9.12 13.55
C VAL A 282 -4.81 -7.75 13.79
N GLY A 283 -6.08 -7.70 14.20
CA GLY A 283 -6.75 -6.45 14.57
C GLY A 283 -6.06 -5.72 15.73
N VAL A 284 -5.62 -6.45 16.76
CA VAL A 284 -4.87 -5.87 17.89
C VAL A 284 -3.50 -5.38 17.43
N LEU A 285 -2.76 -6.14 16.62
CA LEU A 285 -1.48 -5.71 16.07
C LEU A 285 -1.63 -4.43 15.24
N THR A 286 -2.71 -4.32 14.47
CA THR A 286 -3.01 -3.12 13.68
C THR A 286 -3.27 -1.91 14.58
N PHE A 287 -4.03 -2.07 15.65
CA PHE A 287 -4.26 -1.03 16.64
C PHE A 287 -2.96 -0.57 17.31
N LEU A 288 -2.12 -1.52 17.76
CA LEU A 288 -0.83 -1.22 18.37
C LEU A 288 0.11 -0.51 17.39
N SER A 289 0.12 -0.91 16.13
CA SER A 289 0.88 -0.20 15.08
C SER A 289 0.42 1.26 14.93
N GLY A 290 -0.89 1.51 14.96
CA GLY A 290 -1.44 2.86 14.97
C GLY A 290 -0.97 3.68 16.18
N LEU A 291 -0.90 3.07 17.37
CA LEU A 291 -0.36 3.71 18.58
C LEU A 291 1.13 4.05 18.42
N VAL A 292 1.93 3.13 17.85
CA VAL A 292 3.34 3.41 17.57
C VAL A 292 3.49 4.62 16.66
N VAL A 293 2.71 4.72 15.59
CA VAL A 293 2.71 5.90 14.72
C VAL A 293 2.33 7.16 15.50
N ALA A 294 1.25 7.10 16.28
CA ALA A 294 0.76 8.26 17.04
C ALA A 294 1.77 8.79 18.08
N VAL A 295 2.56 7.90 18.68
CA VAL A 295 3.51 8.27 19.74
C VAL A 295 4.91 8.55 19.20
N VAL A 296 5.42 7.69 18.31
CA VAL A 296 6.82 7.69 17.90
C VAL A 296 7.08 8.57 16.69
N MET A 297 6.15 8.62 15.72
CA MET A 297 6.33 9.39 14.49
C MET A 297 6.30 10.89 14.78
N TYR A 298 7.29 11.64 14.28
CA TYR A 298 7.17 13.08 14.16
C TYR A 298 6.52 13.46 12.82
N GLU A 299 5.82 14.58 12.75
CA GLU A 299 5.28 15.08 11.49
C GLU A 299 6.43 15.59 10.60
N PRO A 300 6.61 15.05 9.38
CA PRO A 300 7.61 15.56 8.45
C PRO A 300 7.16 16.94 7.97
N THR A 301 7.67 17.99 8.62
CA THR A 301 7.26 19.36 8.32
C THR A 301 7.92 19.84 7.04
N HIS A 302 7.17 20.40 6.11
CA HIS A 302 7.68 21.15 4.95
C HIS A 302 8.51 22.40 5.33
N GLN A 303 8.60 22.72 6.62
CA GLN A 303 9.20 23.96 7.14
C GLN A 303 10.73 23.97 7.22
N ARG A 304 11.41 22.81 7.16
CA ARG A 304 12.89 22.80 7.24
C ARG A 304 13.60 23.48 6.06
N SER A 305 12.94 23.65 4.93
CA SER A 305 13.51 24.37 3.77
C SER A 305 13.40 25.90 3.89
N THR A 306 12.47 26.41 4.69
CA THR A 306 12.28 27.87 4.85
C THR A 306 13.13 28.44 5.98
N GLU A 307 13.32 27.70 7.07
CA GLU A 307 14.16 28.15 8.20
C GLU A 307 15.67 28.11 7.86
N GLN A 308 16.10 27.13 7.02
CA GLN A 308 17.49 27.13 6.55
C GLN A 308 17.81 28.26 5.57
N VAL A 309 16.83 28.76 4.84
CA VAL A 309 17.03 29.94 3.97
C VAL A 309 17.00 31.24 4.78
N GLN A 310 16.21 31.33 5.86
CA GLN A 310 16.14 32.50 6.72
C GLN A 310 17.33 32.62 7.70
N SER A 311 18.02 31.53 8.02
CA SER A 311 19.24 31.58 8.85
C SER A 311 20.50 31.93 8.08
N LEU A 312 20.43 32.11 6.76
CA LEU A 312 21.53 32.49 5.86
C LEU A 312 21.37 33.90 5.26
N THR A 313 20.31 34.63 5.63
CA THR A 313 20.10 36.07 5.37
C THR A 313 20.18 36.85 6.66
#